data_7a445dccb134658ed8a58a405a7c84fe
#
_entry.id   7a445dccb134658ed8a58a405a7c84fe
#
_cell.length_a   1.000
_cell.length_b   1.000
_cell.length_c   1.000
_cell.angle_alpha   90.00
_cell.angle_beta   90.00
_cell.angle_gamma   90.00
#
_symmetry.space_group_name_H-M   'P 1'
#
loop_
_entity.id
_entity.type
_entity.pdbx_description
1 polymer ?
#
loop_
_entity_poly.entity_id
_entity_poly.type
_entity_poly.pdbx_seq_one_letter_code
_entity_poly.pdbx_strand_id
1 'polypeptide(L)'
;MFKDEYFKRVNSLLSHIKRGDIYEANFCQEFYAENTVIDPLKTYRNLNSISKAPFATFCRFWDSYLLCASPERYIKKKGTHVISQPIKGTAKRSDDSLIDEAYKNHLKKDVKERAENVMIVDLVRNDLSQTALKGSVKVEEL
;
A
#
# COMPACT_ATOMS: atom_id res chain seq x y z
N MET A 1 -1.88 21.57 2.14
CA MET A 1 -2.75 21.65 3.35
C MET A 1 -1.88 21.97 4.56
N PHE A 2 -2.29 22.90 5.41
CA PHE A 2 -1.58 23.24 6.63
C PHE A 2 -1.96 22.30 7.79
N LYS A 3 -1.13 22.26 8.84
CA LYS A 3 -1.23 21.33 9.95
C LYS A 3 -2.62 21.33 10.62
N ASP A 4 -3.16 22.50 10.91
CA ASP A 4 -4.45 22.60 11.63
C ASP A 4 -5.63 22.13 10.77
N GLU A 5 -5.59 22.40 9.46
CA GLU A 5 -6.58 21.89 8.52
C GLU A 5 -6.49 20.38 8.40
N TYR A 6 -5.27 19.83 8.37
CA TYR A 6 -5.05 18.38 8.38
C TYR A 6 -5.72 17.74 9.61
N PHE A 7 -5.43 18.22 10.80
CA PHE A 7 -6.03 17.68 12.02
C PHE A 7 -7.55 17.81 12.04
N LYS A 8 -8.10 18.95 11.57
CA LYS A 8 -9.55 19.12 11.48
C LYS A 8 -10.19 18.06 10.60
N ARG A 9 -9.62 17.79 9.42
CA ARG A 9 -10.12 16.77 8.47
C ARG A 9 -9.98 15.36 9.02
N VAL A 10 -8.82 15.02 9.60
CA VAL A 10 -8.61 13.71 10.23
C VAL A 10 -9.57 13.48 11.38
N ASN A 11 -9.79 14.46 12.24
CA ASN A 11 -10.75 14.34 13.34
C ASN A 11 -12.19 14.14 12.84
N SER A 12 -12.56 14.77 11.73
CA SER A 12 -13.84 14.53 11.08
C SER A 12 -13.97 13.08 10.61
N LEU A 13 -12.96 12.53 9.91
CA LEU A 13 -12.94 11.13 9.49
C LEU A 13 -13.02 10.18 10.68
N LEU A 14 -12.23 10.42 11.73
CA LEU A 14 -12.27 9.62 12.96
C LEU A 14 -13.66 9.63 13.61
N SER A 15 -14.38 10.75 13.56
CA SER A 15 -15.74 10.79 14.09
C SER A 15 -16.72 9.94 13.29
N HIS A 16 -16.57 9.89 11.96
CA HIS A 16 -17.36 9.01 11.10
C HIS A 16 -17.06 7.54 11.34
N ILE A 17 -15.78 7.17 11.48
CA ILE A 17 -15.37 5.81 11.83
C ILE A 17 -15.95 5.37 13.18
N LYS A 18 -15.87 6.24 14.21
CA LYS A 18 -16.40 5.95 15.55
C LYS A 18 -17.92 5.75 15.57
N ARG A 19 -18.66 6.43 14.68
CA ARG A 19 -20.11 6.27 14.53
C ARG A 19 -20.50 5.04 13.70
N GLY A 20 -19.55 4.44 13.01
CA GLY A 20 -19.80 3.33 12.07
C GLY A 20 -20.31 3.77 10.70
N ASP A 21 -20.21 5.06 10.35
CA ASP A 21 -20.61 5.58 9.03
C ASP A 21 -19.68 5.08 7.93
N ILE A 22 -18.40 4.93 8.26
CA ILE A 22 -17.34 4.38 7.40
C ILE A 22 -16.47 3.44 8.23
N TYR A 23 -15.86 2.50 7.55
CA TYR A 23 -15.07 1.45 8.16
C TYR A 23 -13.58 1.79 8.24
N GLU A 24 -13.03 2.27 7.14
CA GLU A 24 -11.65 2.70 6.97
C GLU A 24 -11.60 3.88 6.01
N ALA A 25 -10.57 4.71 6.09
CA ALA A 25 -10.32 5.78 5.14
C ALA A 25 -8.81 5.99 4.92
N ASN A 26 -8.39 6.08 3.66
CA ASN A 26 -7.07 6.54 3.30
C ASN A 26 -7.12 8.05 3.06
N PHE A 27 -6.58 8.82 4.01
CA PHE A 27 -6.53 10.27 3.89
C PHE A 27 -5.22 10.69 3.22
N CYS A 28 -5.31 11.07 1.94
CA CYS A 28 -4.17 11.45 1.13
C CYS A 28 -3.92 12.95 1.14
N GLN A 29 -2.66 13.34 1.17
CA GLN A 29 -2.22 14.71 0.95
C GLN A 29 -1.22 14.74 -0.20
N GLU A 30 -1.49 15.62 -1.17
CA GLU A 30 -0.60 15.90 -2.27
C GLU A 30 0.52 16.86 -1.84
N PHE A 31 1.76 16.53 -2.23
CA PHE A 31 2.90 17.44 -2.21
C PHE A 31 3.24 17.76 -3.66
N TYR A 32 3.29 19.03 -4.01
CA TYR A 32 3.52 19.46 -5.37
C TYR A 32 4.52 20.61 -5.43
N ALA A 33 5.11 20.78 -6.58
CA ALA A 33 5.93 21.94 -6.92
C ALA A 33 5.51 22.46 -8.31
N GLU A 34 5.27 23.77 -8.39
CA GLU A 34 4.96 24.46 -9.65
C GLU A 34 6.22 25.05 -10.24
N ASN A 35 6.20 25.28 -11.56
CA ASN A 35 7.28 25.93 -12.31
C ASN A 35 8.66 25.27 -12.09
N THR A 36 8.66 23.94 -11.92
CA THR A 36 9.86 23.14 -11.65
C THR A 36 10.18 22.28 -12.86
N VAL A 37 11.43 22.31 -13.30
CA VAL A 37 11.92 21.45 -14.38
C VAL A 37 12.65 20.26 -13.77
N ILE A 38 12.22 19.06 -14.11
CA ILE A 38 12.88 17.82 -13.72
C ILE A 38 13.18 16.96 -14.95
N ASP A 39 14.22 16.13 -14.85
CA ASP A 39 14.42 15.01 -15.77
C ASP A 39 13.74 13.78 -15.19
N PRO A 40 12.61 13.33 -15.76
CA PRO A 40 11.84 12.22 -15.18
C PRO A 40 12.64 10.92 -15.09
N LEU A 41 13.43 10.60 -16.11
CA LEU A 41 14.20 9.35 -16.13
C LEU A 41 15.35 9.36 -15.12
N LYS A 42 16.07 10.47 -15.02
CA LYS A 42 17.13 10.64 -14.01
C LYS A 42 16.54 10.60 -12.60
N THR A 43 15.42 11.28 -12.38
CA THR A 43 14.70 11.26 -11.08
C THR A 43 14.26 9.85 -10.71
N TYR A 44 13.69 9.10 -11.66
CA TYR A 44 13.32 7.71 -11.43
C TYR A 44 14.51 6.81 -11.08
N ARG A 45 15.63 6.94 -11.81
CA ARG A 45 16.86 6.18 -11.52
C ARG A 45 17.37 6.45 -10.11
N ASN A 46 17.38 7.71 -9.69
CA ASN A 46 17.78 8.11 -8.34
C ASN A 46 16.80 7.52 -7.30
N LEU A 47 15.50 7.66 -7.50
CA LEU A 47 14.49 7.08 -6.64
C LEU A 47 14.68 5.57 -6.49
N ASN A 48 14.85 4.85 -7.60
CA ASN A 48 15.00 3.41 -7.59
C ASN A 48 16.31 2.92 -6.96
N SER A 49 17.40 3.70 -7.08
CA SER A 49 18.67 3.38 -6.43
C SER A 49 18.60 3.44 -4.90
N ILE A 50 17.74 4.30 -4.37
CA ILE A 50 17.53 4.46 -2.91
C ILE A 50 16.50 3.47 -2.41
N SER A 51 15.33 3.38 -3.06
CA SER A 51 14.19 2.60 -2.59
C SER A 51 14.33 1.10 -2.83
N LYS A 52 14.98 0.70 -3.95
CA LYS A 52 15.12 -0.71 -4.39
C LYS A 52 13.79 -1.48 -4.30
N ALA A 53 12.70 -0.78 -4.61
CA ALA A 53 11.35 -1.31 -4.46
C ALA A 53 11.06 -2.45 -5.45
N PRO A 54 10.42 -3.56 -5.01
CA PRO A 54 10.20 -4.75 -5.83
C PRO A 54 9.24 -4.52 -7.00
N PHE A 55 8.39 -3.49 -6.91
CA PHE A 55 7.41 -3.12 -7.94
C PHE A 55 7.64 -1.69 -8.44
N ALA A 56 8.91 -1.26 -8.51
CA ALA A 56 9.28 0.02 -9.09
C ALA A 56 8.84 0.09 -10.56
N THR A 57 8.24 1.20 -10.95
CA THR A 57 7.67 1.38 -12.28
C THR A 57 7.94 2.78 -12.81
N PHE A 58 8.33 2.86 -14.07
CA PHE A 58 8.41 4.10 -14.84
C PHE A 58 7.45 4.01 -16.01
N CYS A 59 6.48 4.91 -16.07
CA CYS A 59 5.55 5.01 -17.19
C CYS A 59 5.60 6.40 -17.78
N ARG A 60 5.43 6.48 -19.11
CA ARG A 60 5.21 7.71 -19.84
C ARG A 60 3.91 7.61 -20.62
N PHE A 61 3.05 8.60 -20.44
CA PHE A 61 1.79 8.76 -21.16
C PHE A 61 1.80 10.15 -21.80
N TRP A 62 2.16 10.22 -23.07
CA TRP A 62 2.41 11.48 -23.79
C TRP A 62 3.40 12.38 -23.05
N ASP A 63 2.92 13.46 -22.44
CA ASP A 63 3.74 14.44 -21.69
C ASP A 63 3.68 14.23 -20.16
N SER A 64 2.93 13.23 -19.72
CA SER A 64 2.83 12.87 -18.31
C SER A 64 3.71 11.68 -17.96
N TYR A 65 4.33 11.72 -16.79
CA TYR A 65 5.23 10.68 -16.29
C TYR A 65 4.77 10.18 -14.93
N LEU A 66 4.81 8.87 -14.74
CA LEU A 66 4.61 8.23 -13.45
C LEU A 66 5.91 7.55 -13.02
N LEU A 67 6.44 7.96 -11.87
CA LEU A 67 7.62 7.41 -11.22
C LEU A 67 7.17 6.77 -9.91
N CYS A 68 7.19 5.44 -9.85
CA CYS A 68 6.66 4.69 -8.73
C CYS A 68 7.75 3.83 -8.09
N ALA A 69 7.82 3.86 -6.76
CA ALA A 69 8.64 2.97 -5.94
C ALA A 69 7.74 2.20 -4.97
N SER A 70 6.89 1.32 -5.52
CA SER A 70 5.94 0.55 -4.72
C SER A 70 6.57 -0.67 -4.07
N PRO A 71 6.36 -0.88 -2.76
CA PRO A 71 6.68 -2.13 -2.09
C PRO A 71 5.61 -3.21 -2.28
N GLU A 72 4.44 -2.84 -2.79
CA GLU A 72 3.24 -3.67 -2.80
C GLU A 72 2.86 -4.12 -4.21
N ARG A 73 2.48 -5.40 -4.33
CA ARG A 73 1.92 -5.94 -5.56
C ARG A 73 0.39 -5.70 -5.59
N TYR A 74 -0.06 -4.84 -6.46
CA TYR A 74 -1.48 -4.62 -6.66
C TYR A 74 -2.16 -5.86 -7.27
N ILE A 75 -1.78 -6.24 -8.48
CA ILE A 75 -2.33 -7.39 -9.19
C ILE A 75 -1.24 -8.09 -10.02
N LYS A 76 -1.29 -9.43 -10.06
CA LYS A 76 -0.56 -10.27 -11.00
C LYS A 76 -1.53 -11.21 -11.70
N LYS A 77 -1.54 -11.23 -13.02
CA LYS A 77 -2.27 -12.21 -13.81
C LYS A 77 -1.29 -13.21 -14.43
N LYS A 78 -1.56 -14.50 -14.27
CA LYS A 78 -0.83 -15.60 -14.89
C LYS A 78 -1.84 -16.60 -15.46
N GLY A 79 -2.01 -16.60 -16.80
CA GLY A 79 -3.06 -17.38 -17.44
C GLY A 79 -4.46 -16.93 -16.94
N THR A 80 -5.20 -17.84 -16.37
CA THR A 80 -6.53 -17.59 -15.77
C THR A 80 -6.49 -17.22 -14.30
N HIS A 81 -5.32 -17.25 -13.67
CA HIS A 81 -5.18 -16.93 -12.24
C HIS A 81 -4.84 -15.45 -12.04
N VAL A 82 -5.53 -14.83 -11.10
CA VAL A 82 -5.29 -13.47 -10.63
C VAL A 82 -4.88 -13.52 -9.17
N ILE A 83 -3.79 -12.84 -8.83
CA ILE A 83 -3.22 -12.80 -7.48
C ILE A 83 -3.11 -11.35 -7.06
N SER A 84 -3.62 -11.02 -5.89
CA SER A 84 -3.36 -9.77 -5.18
C SER A 84 -2.62 -10.07 -3.88
N GLN A 85 -1.72 -9.18 -3.48
CA GLN A 85 -0.90 -9.35 -2.28
C GLN A 85 -0.90 -8.03 -1.50
N PRO A 86 -2.02 -7.68 -0.85
CA PRO A 86 -2.07 -6.49 -0.02
C PRO A 86 -1.11 -6.61 1.16
N ILE A 87 -0.49 -5.50 1.53
CA ILE A 87 0.46 -5.42 2.64
C ILE A 87 -0.11 -4.47 3.69
N LYS A 88 -0.13 -4.92 4.95
CA LYS A 88 -0.37 -4.09 6.12
C LYS A 88 0.64 -4.44 7.19
N GLY A 89 0.99 -3.43 7.98
CA GLY A 89 2.02 -3.57 9.01
C GLY A 89 3.44 -3.54 8.46
N THR A 90 4.32 -2.90 9.21
CA THR A 90 5.75 -2.83 8.88
C THR A 90 6.58 -2.99 10.15
N ALA A 91 7.71 -3.65 10.02
CA ALA A 91 8.71 -3.73 11.08
C ALA A 91 10.08 -3.32 10.55
N LYS A 92 10.90 -2.78 11.43
CA LYS A 92 12.29 -2.46 11.10
C LYS A 92 13.05 -3.74 10.77
N ARG A 93 13.90 -3.69 9.76
CA ARG A 93 14.85 -4.76 9.43
C ARG A 93 16.10 -4.64 10.29
N SER A 94 16.79 -5.74 10.54
CA SER A 94 18.08 -5.79 11.20
C SER A 94 19.09 -6.56 10.35
N ASP A 95 20.35 -6.15 10.40
CA ASP A 95 21.45 -6.90 9.79
C ASP A 95 21.79 -8.17 10.58
N ASP A 96 21.41 -8.23 11.84
CA ASP A 96 21.48 -9.45 12.66
C ASP A 96 20.27 -10.35 12.36
N SER A 97 20.52 -11.54 11.86
CA SER A 97 19.49 -12.48 11.43
C SER A 97 18.56 -12.95 12.55
N LEU A 98 19.05 -13.07 13.78
CA LEU A 98 18.25 -13.47 14.94
C LEU A 98 17.29 -12.36 15.36
N ILE A 99 17.78 -11.13 15.35
CA ILE A 99 16.95 -9.95 15.65
C ILE A 99 15.92 -9.72 14.54
N ASP A 100 16.31 -9.87 13.27
CA ASP A 100 15.40 -9.73 12.12
C ASP A 100 14.25 -10.76 12.17
N GLU A 101 14.55 -12.02 12.48
CA GLU A 101 13.54 -13.06 12.64
C GLU A 101 12.65 -12.81 13.86
N ALA A 102 13.19 -12.24 14.95
CA ALA A 102 12.38 -11.84 16.10
C ALA A 102 11.40 -10.72 15.74
N TYR A 103 11.82 -9.70 14.97
CA TYR A 103 10.93 -8.64 14.48
C TYR A 103 9.83 -9.19 13.56
N LYS A 104 10.16 -10.10 12.65
CA LYS A 104 9.22 -10.76 11.77
C LYS A 104 8.16 -11.56 12.57
N ASN A 105 8.61 -12.32 13.56
CA ASN A 105 7.72 -13.10 14.42
C ASN A 105 6.84 -12.22 15.31
N HIS A 106 7.36 -11.08 15.79
CA HIS A 106 6.58 -10.08 16.51
C HIS A 106 5.47 -9.51 15.61
N LEU A 107 5.83 -9.06 14.40
CA LEU A 107 4.87 -8.52 13.43
C LEU A 107 3.75 -9.52 13.11
N LYS A 108 4.09 -10.79 12.89
CA LYS A 108 3.09 -11.86 12.64
C LYS A 108 2.11 -12.08 13.80
N LYS A 109 2.52 -11.79 15.03
CA LYS A 109 1.71 -12.01 16.25
C LYS A 109 1.01 -10.76 16.75
N ASP A 110 1.35 -9.59 16.21
CA ASP A 110 0.75 -8.33 16.64
C ASP A 110 -0.75 -8.31 16.32
N VAL A 111 -1.57 -8.13 17.34
CA VAL A 111 -3.04 -8.22 17.23
C VAL A 111 -3.60 -7.11 16.36
N LYS A 112 -3.04 -5.88 16.47
CA LYS A 112 -3.50 -4.72 15.71
C LYS A 112 -3.16 -4.91 14.23
N GLU A 113 -1.91 -5.23 13.92
CA GLU A 113 -1.44 -5.41 12.54
C GLU A 113 -2.18 -6.58 11.84
N ARG A 114 -2.44 -7.66 12.57
CA ARG A 114 -3.26 -8.76 12.05
C ARG A 114 -4.70 -8.35 11.79
N ALA A 115 -5.32 -7.60 12.68
CA ALA A 115 -6.69 -7.12 12.48
C ALA A 115 -6.78 -6.23 11.23
N GLU A 116 -5.86 -5.29 11.06
CA GLU A 116 -5.79 -4.44 9.87
C GLU A 116 -5.56 -5.26 8.59
N ASN A 117 -4.68 -6.28 8.63
CA ASN A 117 -4.41 -7.14 7.48
C ASN A 117 -5.65 -7.97 7.08
N VAL A 118 -6.34 -8.56 8.05
CA VAL A 118 -7.58 -9.33 7.80
C VAL A 118 -8.63 -8.44 7.12
N MET A 119 -8.78 -7.18 7.57
CA MET A 119 -9.71 -6.23 6.99
C MET A 119 -9.43 -5.97 5.50
N ILE A 120 -8.17 -5.72 5.16
CA ILE A 120 -7.78 -5.45 3.77
C ILE A 120 -7.89 -6.72 2.91
N VAL A 121 -7.50 -7.87 3.44
CA VAL A 121 -7.66 -9.15 2.72
C VAL A 121 -9.13 -9.45 2.44
N ASP A 122 -10.04 -9.17 3.38
CA ASP A 122 -11.48 -9.36 3.16
C ASP A 122 -12.04 -8.41 2.10
N LEU A 123 -11.60 -7.16 2.09
CA LEU A 123 -11.95 -6.19 1.04
C LEU A 123 -11.49 -6.66 -0.34
N VAL A 124 -10.21 -7.05 -0.46
CA VAL A 124 -9.65 -7.55 -1.73
C VAL A 124 -10.31 -8.84 -2.17
N ARG A 125 -10.64 -9.74 -1.25
CA ARG A 125 -11.40 -10.96 -1.53
C ARG A 125 -12.77 -10.63 -2.13
N ASN A 126 -13.47 -9.67 -1.55
CA ASN A 126 -14.75 -9.19 -2.07
C ASN A 126 -14.62 -8.62 -3.48
N ASP A 127 -13.63 -7.77 -3.73
CA ASP A 127 -13.39 -7.17 -5.05
C ASP A 127 -13.05 -8.22 -6.11
N LEU A 128 -12.18 -9.16 -5.80
CA LEU A 128 -11.84 -10.25 -6.71
C LEU A 128 -13.05 -11.15 -7.00
N SER A 129 -13.93 -11.38 -6.04
CA SER A 129 -15.12 -12.23 -6.23
C SER A 129 -16.15 -11.64 -7.19
N GLN A 130 -16.12 -10.35 -7.49
CA GLN A 130 -16.99 -9.72 -8.50
C GLN A 130 -16.68 -10.17 -9.93
N THR A 131 -15.43 -10.59 -10.20
CA THR A 131 -14.98 -10.97 -11.55
C THR A 131 -14.50 -12.42 -11.64
N ALA A 132 -14.23 -13.08 -10.52
CA ALA A 132 -13.78 -14.45 -10.45
C ALA A 132 -14.94 -15.45 -10.56
N LEU A 133 -14.63 -16.70 -10.92
CA LEU A 133 -15.60 -17.78 -10.87
C LEU A 133 -16.11 -17.99 -9.44
N LYS A 134 -17.39 -18.25 -9.28
CA LYS A 134 -18.02 -18.46 -7.98
C LYS A 134 -17.28 -19.55 -7.17
N GLY A 135 -16.84 -19.20 -5.96
CA GLY A 135 -16.13 -20.09 -5.06
C GLY A 135 -14.65 -20.34 -5.38
N SER A 136 -14.08 -19.61 -6.37
CA SER A 136 -12.67 -19.75 -6.76
C SER A 136 -11.71 -18.85 -6.00
N VAL A 137 -12.22 -17.80 -5.31
CA VAL A 137 -11.38 -16.88 -4.54
C VAL A 137 -10.96 -17.56 -3.24
N LYS A 138 -9.65 -17.60 -3.01
CA LYS A 138 -9.05 -18.22 -1.81
C LYS A 138 -8.02 -17.27 -1.21
N VAL A 139 -7.93 -17.28 0.10
CA VAL A 139 -6.82 -16.67 0.85
C VAL A 139 -5.76 -17.75 1.04
N GLU A 140 -4.58 -17.54 0.50
CA GLU A 140 -3.47 -18.51 0.56
C GLU A 140 -2.60 -18.27 1.80
N GLU A 141 -2.39 -17.00 2.14
CA GLU A 141 -1.57 -16.59 3.29
C GLU A 141 -2.13 -15.28 3.86
N LEU A 142 -1.99 -15.11 5.19
CA LEU A 142 -2.37 -13.92 5.98
C LEU A 142 -1.14 -13.31 6.64
#